data_4ac6090c39d66aa924774eb776307ee2
#
_entry.id   4ac6090c39d66aa924774eb776307ee2
#
_cell.length_a   1.000
_cell.length_b   1.000
_cell.length_c   1.000
_cell.angle_alpha   90.00
_cell.angle_beta   90.00
_cell.angle_gamma   90.00
#
_symmetry.space_group_name_H-M   'P 1'
#
loop_
_entity.id
_entity.type
_entity.pdbx_description
1 polymer ?
#
loop_
_entity_poly.entity_id
_entity_poly.type
_entity_poly.pdbx_seq_one_letter_code
_entity_poly.pdbx_strand_id
1 'polypeptide(L)'
;MERLWTDFVNSYWRDWRGSGHSEDRLEKSEWQQRWLERWELHAPVPASVSEVDNMRGFREQLQRTAHRLADGGLLNEEDREWLNLILAKGSVYRRLDLDRSQEEQQKIQLKLIAMEPSWQQVMAEVAADFIQTIVEGEGSRIRFCDNPDCLWVFYDDTRSRTKKYCDDKMCGNLMKVRRFRERQKNS
;
A
#
# COMPACT_ATOMS: atom_id res chain seq x y z
N MET A 1 9.52 5.94 2.57
CA MET A 1 8.46 5.91 3.62
C MET A 1 7.39 4.91 3.16
N GLU A 2 6.93 4.04 4.05
CA GLU A 2 5.85 3.12 3.74
C GLU A 2 4.53 3.90 3.72
N ARG A 3 3.65 3.61 2.76
CA ARG A 3 2.35 4.26 2.58
C ARG A 3 1.23 3.24 2.81
N LEU A 4 0.08 3.69 3.29
CA LEU A 4 -1.07 2.83 3.57
C LEU A 4 -1.44 1.96 2.36
N TRP A 5 -1.56 2.57 1.17
CA TRP A 5 -1.94 1.85 -0.03
C TRP A 5 -0.89 0.83 -0.48
N THR A 6 0.41 1.13 -0.33
CA THR A 6 1.47 0.16 -0.71
C THR A 6 1.48 -1.04 0.24
N ASP A 7 1.28 -0.82 1.53
CA ASP A 7 1.20 -1.89 2.53
C ASP A 7 -0.03 -2.77 2.29
N PHE A 8 -1.18 -2.16 1.92
CA PHE A 8 -2.37 -2.90 1.55
C PHE A 8 -2.17 -3.74 0.28
N VAL A 9 -1.60 -3.19 -0.79
CA VAL A 9 -1.33 -3.93 -2.04
C VAL A 9 -0.35 -5.07 -1.78
N ASN A 10 0.64 -4.87 -0.92
CA ASN A 10 1.63 -5.87 -0.54
C ASN A 10 1.10 -6.90 0.48
N SER A 11 -0.19 -6.90 0.80
CA SER A 11 -0.82 -7.92 1.65
C SER A 11 -0.77 -9.33 1.04
N TYR A 12 -0.62 -9.47 -0.28
CA TYR A 12 -0.23 -10.74 -0.88
C TYR A 12 1.28 -10.89 -0.77
N TRP A 13 1.72 -11.63 0.23
CA TRP A 13 3.13 -11.86 0.51
C TRP A 13 3.69 -13.01 -0.32
N ARG A 14 4.93 -12.86 -0.78
CA ARG A 14 5.73 -13.90 -1.45
C ARG A 14 7.07 -14.02 -0.76
N ASP A 15 7.60 -15.24 -0.67
CA ASP A 15 8.96 -15.42 -0.18
C ASP A 15 9.97 -14.87 -1.19
N TRP A 16 10.43 -13.68 -0.93
CA TRP A 16 11.41 -12.95 -1.75
C TRP A 16 12.75 -13.67 -1.91
N ARG A 17 12.99 -14.75 -1.14
CA ARG A 17 14.18 -15.62 -1.28
C ARG A 17 14.04 -16.67 -2.38
N GLY A 18 12.85 -16.87 -2.91
CA GLY A 18 12.60 -17.75 -4.05
C GLY A 18 12.24 -19.19 -3.68
N SER A 19 11.64 -19.42 -2.50
CA SER A 19 11.10 -20.74 -2.15
C SER A 19 9.80 -21.08 -2.89
N GLY A 20 9.17 -20.09 -3.53
CA GLY A 20 7.86 -20.20 -4.15
C GLY A 20 6.69 -20.11 -3.16
N HIS A 21 6.96 -20.02 -1.85
CA HIS A 21 5.90 -19.86 -0.85
C HIS A 21 5.25 -18.48 -0.95
N SER A 22 3.92 -18.45 -0.85
CA SER A 22 3.14 -17.21 -0.83
C SER A 22 1.97 -17.32 0.14
N GLU A 23 1.49 -16.19 0.60
CA GLU A 23 0.40 -16.09 1.57
C GLU A 23 -0.46 -14.87 1.28
N ASP A 24 -1.78 -15.06 1.24
CA ASP A 24 -2.72 -13.94 1.24
C ASP A 24 -3.03 -13.54 2.68
N ARG A 25 -2.44 -12.45 3.12
CA ARG A 25 -2.56 -11.96 4.49
C ARG A 25 -3.95 -11.39 4.80
N LEU A 26 -4.73 -11.03 3.76
CA LEU A 26 -6.11 -10.58 3.95
C LEU A 26 -7.01 -11.66 4.57
N GLU A 27 -6.64 -12.94 4.45
CA GLU A 27 -7.35 -14.06 5.08
C GLU A 27 -7.03 -14.26 6.57
N LYS A 28 -5.99 -13.60 7.08
CA LYS A 28 -5.45 -13.85 8.42
C LYS A 28 -5.94 -12.80 9.40
N SER A 29 -6.79 -13.21 10.34
CA SER A 29 -7.34 -12.31 11.37
C SER A 29 -6.24 -11.61 12.17
N GLU A 30 -5.15 -12.30 12.51
CA GLU A 30 -4.02 -11.71 13.24
C GLU A 30 -3.28 -10.65 12.42
N TRP A 31 -3.22 -10.82 11.10
CA TRP A 31 -2.67 -9.79 10.23
C TRP A 31 -3.63 -8.61 10.10
N GLN A 32 -4.92 -8.85 9.90
CA GLN A 32 -5.95 -7.83 9.83
C GLN A 32 -5.91 -6.92 11.07
N GLN A 33 -5.89 -7.53 12.28
CA GLN A 33 -5.85 -6.81 13.54
C GLN A 33 -4.62 -5.91 13.63
N ARG A 34 -3.41 -6.46 13.44
CA ARG A 34 -2.15 -5.70 13.52
C ARG A 34 -2.04 -4.61 12.46
N TRP A 35 -2.56 -4.87 11.27
CA TRP A 35 -2.54 -3.92 10.17
C TRP A 35 -3.48 -2.73 10.42
N LEU A 36 -4.69 -2.99 10.91
CA LEU A 36 -5.64 -1.95 11.33
C LEU A 36 -5.06 -1.10 12.47
N GLU A 37 -4.49 -1.72 13.49
CA GLU A 37 -3.83 -1.01 14.61
C GLU A 37 -2.68 -0.13 14.13
N ARG A 38 -1.83 -0.64 13.25
CA ARG A 38 -0.70 0.09 12.68
C ARG A 38 -1.11 1.37 11.95
N TRP A 39 -2.20 1.31 11.22
CA TRP A 39 -2.69 2.42 10.41
C TRP A 39 -3.80 3.23 11.10
N GLU A 40 -4.09 2.95 12.36
CA GLU A 40 -5.14 3.59 13.15
C GLU A 40 -6.52 3.53 12.46
N LEU A 41 -6.79 2.41 11.77
CA LEU A 41 -8.03 2.13 11.09
C LEU A 41 -8.89 1.16 11.90
N HIS A 42 -10.19 1.15 11.65
CA HIS A 42 -11.14 0.34 12.41
C HIS A 42 -12.09 -0.40 11.47
N ALA A 43 -12.18 -1.72 11.65
CA ALA A 43 -13.14 -2.58 10.98
C ALA A 43 -13.37 -3.84 11.84
N PRO A 44 -14.48 -4.58 11.65
CA PRO A 44 -14.68 -5.87 12.31
C PRO A 44 -13.60 -6.90 11.91
N VAL A 45 -13.06 -7.63 12.90
CA VAL A 45 -12.09 -8.72 12.70
C VAL A 45 -12.62 -9.98 13.38
N PRO A 46 -12.64 -11.14 12.70
CA PRO A 46 -12.22 -11.37 11.32
C PRO A 46 -13.17 -10.73 10.30
N ALA A 47 -12.61 -10.32 9.16
CA ALA A 47 -13.42 -9.96 8.00
C ALA A 47 -14.23 -11.18 7.52
N SER A 48 -15.45 -10.96 7.08
CA SER A 48 -16.26 -12.01 6.42
C SER A 48 -15.63 -12.45 5.09
N VAL A 49 -16.01 -13.62 4.60
CA VAL A 49 -15.52 -14.14 3.31
C VAL A 49 -15.79 -13.14 2.18
N SER A 50 -16.98 -12.54 2.14
CA SER A 50 -17.34 -11.55 1.13
C SER A 50 -16.52 -10.25 1.23
N GLU A 51 -16.16 -9.84 2.44
CA GLU A 51 -15.27 -8.68 2.64
C GLU A 51 -13.85 -8.98 2.18
N VAL A 52 -13.32 -10.18 2.47
CA VAL A 52 -12.00 -10.62 1.97
C VAL A 52 -12.00 -10.64 0.45
N ASP A 53 -13.03 -11.18 -0.21
CA ASP A 53 -13.12 -11.22 -1.66
C ASP A 53 -13.22 -9.80 -2.27
N ASN A 54 -13.97 -8.90 -1.65
CA ASN A 54 -14.02 -7.49 -2.04
C ASN A 54 -12.65 -6.80 -1.91
N MET A 55 -11.92 -7.04 -0.81
CA MET A 55 -10.58 -6.51 -0.60
C MET A 55 -9.58 -7.06 -1.63
N ARG A 56 -9.69 -8.33 -2.02
CA ARG A 56 -8.87 -8.93 -3.09
C ARG A 56 -9.12 -8.24 -4.43
N GLY A 57 -10.38 -8.13 -4.83
CA GLY A 57 -10.74 -7.44 -6.07
C GLY A 57 -10.26 -5.99 -6.10
N PHE A 58 -10.42 -5.27 -4.98
CA PHE A 58 -9.90 -3.92 -4.81
C PHE A 58 -8.37 -3.87 -4.93
N ARG A 59 -7.63 -4.75 -4.24
CA ARG A 59 -6.18 -4.87 -4.30
C ARG A 59 -5.67 -5.11 -5.71
N GLU A 60 -6.28 -6.04 -6.44
CA GLU A 60 -5.91 -6.36 -7.81
C GLU A 60 -6.13 -5.18 -8.77
N GLN A 61 -7.25 -4.49 -8.64
CA GLN A 61 -7.52 -3.32 -9.47
C GLN A 61 -6.54 -2.18 -9.15
N LEU A 62 -6.27 -1.91 -7.86
CA LEU A 62 -5.32 -0.91 -7.43
C LEU A 62 -3.91 -1.22 -7.94
N GLN A 63 -3.50 -2.50 -7.89
CA GLN A 63 -2.23 -2.96 -8.41
C GLN A 63 -2.11 -2.77 -9.93
N ARG A 64 -3.17 -3.08 -10.71
CA ARG A 64 -3.19 -2.83 -12.17
C ARG A 64 -3.03 -1.35 -12.49
N THR A 65 -3.75 -0.48 -11.78
CA THR A 65 -3.63 0.97 -11.94
C THR A 65 -2.24 1.46 -11.58
N ALA A 66 -1.65 0.96 -10.48
CA ALA A 66 -0.29 1.29 -10.06
C ALA A 66 0.76 0.84 -11.10
N HIS A 67 0.61 -0.34 -11.73
CA HIS A 67 1.49 -0.80 -12.81
C HIS A 67 1.45 0.17 -14.00
N ARG A 68 0.25 0.54 -14.46
CA ARG A 68 0.11 1.49 -15.57
C ARG A 68 0.80 2.82 -15.29
N LEU A 69 0.66 3.36 -14.08
CA LEU A 69 1.33 4.60 -13.68
C LEU A 69 2.86 4.43 -13.60
N ALA A 70 3.35 3.29 -13.10
CA ALA A 70 4.77 2.98 -13.02
C ALA A 70 5.41 2.91 -14.41
N ASP A 71 4.66 2.45 -15.41
CA ASP A 71 5.07 2.37 -16.82
C ASP A 71 4.91 3.70 -17.58
N GLY A 72 4.61 4.79 -16.87
CA GLY A 72 4.46 6.14 -17.44
C GLY A 72 3.08 6.43 -18.04
N GLY A 73 2.10 5.55 -17.83
CA GLY A 73 0.71 5.80 -18.20
C GLY A 73 0.02 6.80 -17.28
N LEU A 74 -1.20 7.18 -17.62
CA LEU A 74 -2.04 8.09 -16.86
C LEU A 74 -3.27 7.37 -16.31
N LEU A 75 -3.90 7.98 -15.31
CA LEU A 75 -5.26 7.58 -14.91
C LEU A 75 -6.20 7.85 -16.08
N ASN A 76 -7.03 6.87 -16.39
CA ASN A 76 -8.08 6.99 -17.39
C ASN A 76 -9.45 7.23 -16.73
N GLU A 77 -10.49 7.37 -17.54
CA GLU A 77 -11.85 7.64 -17.07
C GLU A 77 -12.40 6.46 -16.24
N GLU A 78 -12.09 5.23 -16.62
CA GLU A 78 -12.51 4.02 -15.90
C GLU A 78 -11.89 3.97 -14.50
N ASP A 79 -10.59 4.32 -14.38
CA ASP A 79 -9.93 4.43 -13.07
C ASP A 79 -10.60 5.50 -12.20
N ARG A 80 -10.90 6.66 -12.80
CA ARG A 80 -11.55 7.77 -12.10
C ARG A 80 -12.92 7.36 -11.56
N GLU A 81 -13.75 6.74 -12.40
CA GLU A 81 -15.07 6.29 -12.00
C GLU A 81 -14.98 5.23 -10.89
N TRP A 82 -14.14 4.24 -11.07
CA TRP A 82 -13.94 3.19 -10.08
C TRP A 82 -13.43 3.73 -8.73
N LEU A 83 -12.40 4.59 -8.74
CA LEU A 83 -11.87 5.19 -7.51
C LEU A 83 -12.95 6.03 -6.81
N ASN A 84 -13.73 6.82 -7.55
CA ASN A 84 -14.83 7.59 -6.98
C ASN A 84 -15.92 6.70 -6.36
N LEU A 85 -16.23 5.54 -6.96
CA LEU A 85 -17.16 4.58 -6.37
C LEU A 85 -16.63 3.99 -5.04
N ILE A 86 -15.33 3.77 -4.93
CA ILE A 86 -14.72 3.31 -3.68
C ILE A 86 -14.74 4.43 -2.63
N LEU A 87 -14.31 5.65 -2.98
CA LEU A 87 -14.30 6.80 -2.09
C LEU A 87 -15.68 7.13 -1.53
N ALA A 88 -16.72 7.01 -2.36
CA ALA A 88 -18.11 7.29 -1.97
C ALA A 88 -18.62 6.34 -0.86
N LYS A 89 -17.98 5.19 -0.65
CA LYS A 89 -18.32 4.25 0.43
C LYS A 89 -17.69 4.64 1.77
N GLY A 90 -16.74 5.58 1.77
CA GLY A 90 -16.05 6.07 2.96
C GLY A 90 -16.69 7.35 3.50
N SER A 91 -17.63 7.22 4.43
CA SER A 91 -18.24 8.39 5.08
C SER A 91 -17.39 8.88 6.24
N VAL A 92 -17.03 10.17 6.22
CA VAL A 92 -16.22 10.81 7.26
C VAL A 92 -16.88 12.09 7.79
N TYR A 93 -16.63 12.41 9.05
CA TYR A 93 -16.94 13.73 9.60
C TYR A 93 -15.67 14.44 10.05
N ARG A 94 -15.73 15.75 10.13
CA ARG A 94 -14.61 16.55 10.61
C ARG A 94 -14.70 16.72 12.10
N ARG A 95 -13.58 16.48 12.81
CA ARG A 95 -13.44 16.67 14.24
C ARG A 95 -12.27 17.59 14.54
N LEU A 96 -12.52 18.57 15.41
CA LEU A 96 -11.47 19.37 16.00
C LEU A 96 -10.79 18.54 17.09
N ASP A 97 -9.48 18.40 17.00
CA ASP A 97 -8.66 17.71 18.00
C ASP A 97 -7.62 18.65 18.59
N LEU A 98 -7.38 18.51 19.89
CA LEU A 98 -6.43 19.32 20.64
C LEU A 98 -5.30 18.42 21.14
N ASP A 99 -4.15 18.54 20.51
CA ASP A 99 -2.96 17.84 20.98
C ASP A 99 -2.32 18.64 22.14
N ARG A 100 -2.37 18.05 23.34
CA ARG A 100 -1.81 18.59 24.58
C ARG A 100 -0.48 17.93 24.97
N SER A 101 0.13 17.15 24.09
CA SER A 101 1.36 16.40 24.38
C SER A 101 2.60 17.28 24.60
N GLN A 102 2.51 18.57 24.22
CA GLN A 102 3.56 19.57 24.49
C GLN A 102 3.02 20.66 25.39
N GLU A 103 3.57 20.78 26.60
CA GLU A 103 3.10 21.68 27.66
C GLU A 103 3.07 23.18 27.29
N GLU A 104 3.79 23.61 26.25
CA GLU A 104 3.94 25.04 25.90
C GLU A 104 3.16 25.48 24.66
N GLN A 105 2.65 24.56 23.82
CA GLN A 105 1.86 24.95 22.63
C GLN A 105 0.74 23.97 22.35
N GLN A 106 -0.49 24.44 22.48
CA GLN A 106 -1.67 23.71 22.07
C GLN A 106 -1.72 23.60 20.55
N LYS A 107 -1.51 22.39 20.01
CA LYS A 107 -1.64 22.15 18.58
C LYS A 107 -3.08 21.80 18.24
N ILE A 108 -3.71 22.66 17.46
CA ILE A 108 -5.09 22.47 16.97
C ILE A 108 -5.01 21.69 15.64
N GLN A 109 -5.74 20.59 15.54
CA GLN A 109 -5.80 19.75 14.35
C GLN A 109 -7.23 19.51 13.90
N LEU A 110 -7.49 19.57 12.62
CA LEU A 110 -8.74 19.12 12.02
C LEU A 110 -8.53 17.70 11.50
N LYS A 111 -9.20 16.72 12.10
CA LYS A 111 -9.13 15.31 11.68
C LYS A 111 -10.39 14.91 10.93
N LEU A 112 -10.22 14.05 9.94
CA LEU A 112 -11.32 13.29 9.33
C LEU A 112 -11.48 11.99 10.09
N ILE A 113 -12.68 11.74 10.57
CA ILE A 113 -13.01 10.57 11.38
C ILE A 113 -14.05 9.75 10.63
N ALA A 114 -13.81 8.46 10.49
CA ALA A 114 -14.77 7.53 9.94
C ALA A 114 -16.08 7.54 10.71
N MET A 115 -17.21 7.56 10.02
CA MET A 115 -18.52 7.50 10.67
C MET A 115 -18.83 6.11 11.23
N GLU A 116 -18.43 5.08 10.49
CA GLU A 116 -18.64 3.68 10.87
C GLU A 116 -17.41 2.84 10.61
N PRO A 117 -17.01 1.97 11.56
CA PRO A 117 -15.91 1.06 11.37
C PRO A 117 -16.31 -0.08 10.41
N SER A 118 -15.75 -0.09 9.19
CA SER A 118 -16.05 -1.12 8.20
C SER A 118 -14.88 -1.32 7.22
N TRP A 119 -14.80 -2.48 6.59
CA TRP A 119 -13.82 -2.74 5.54
C TRP A 119 -14.04 -1.90 4.28
N GLN A 120 -15.28 -1.45 4.03
CA GLN A 120 -15.56 -0.48 2.97
C GLN A 120 -14.93 0.88 3.24
N GLN A 121 -15.03 1.35 4.48
CA GLN A 121 -14.33 2.56 4.94
C GLN A 121 -12.82 2.41 4.81
N VAL A 122 -12.27 1.27 5.24
CA VAL A 122 -10.83 0.98 5.13
C VAL A 122 -10.35 1.04 3.67
N MET A 123 -11.09 0.44 2.73
CA MET A 123 -10.76 0.52 1.31
C MET A 123 -10.84 1.95 0.76
N ALA A 124 -11.77 2.76 1.25
CA ALA A 124 -11.86 4.18 0.87
C ALA A 124 -10.65 4.98 1.37
N GLU A 125 -10.16 4.73 2.60
CA GLU A 125 -8.93 5.35 3.12
C GLU A 125 -7.69 4.93 2.32
N VAL A 126 -7.59 3.64 1.96
CA VAL A 126 -6.51 3.14 1.09
C VAL A 126 -6.55 3.81 -0.29
N ALA A 127 -7.75 3.97 -0.88
CA ALA A 127 -7.92 4.66 -2.16
C ALA A 127 -7.56 6.14 -2.05
N ALA A 128 -7.95 6.80 -0.96
CA ALA A 128 -7.61 8.20 -0.71
C ALA A 128 -6.09 8.40 -0.59
N ASP A 129 -5.38 7.55 0.15
CA ASP A 129 -3.91 7.60 0.27
C ASP A 129 -3.21 7.35 -1.08
N PHE A 130 -3.74 6.43 -1.91
CA PHE A 130 -3.24 6.22 -3.26
C PHE A 130 -3.39 7.46 -4.13
N ILE A 131 -4.60 8.07 -4.14
CA ILE A 131 -4.86 9.31 -4.91
C ILE A 131 -4.00 10.45 -4.40
N GLN A 132 -3.88 10.64 -3.08
CA GLN A 132 -3.03 11.64 -2.48
C GLN A 132 -1.56 11.47 -2.90
N THR A 133 -1.09 10.22 -2.97
CA THR A 133 0.25 9.90 -3.47
C THR A 133 0.48 10.40 -4.91
N ILE A 134 -0.53 10.33 -5.76
CA ILE A 134 -0.45 10.78 -7.16
C ILE A 134 -0.57 12.31 -7.24
N VAL A 135 -1.45 12.91 -6.46
CA VAL A 135 -1.70 14.36 -6.44
C VAL A 135 -0.49 15.13 -5.91
N GLU A 136 0.09 14.69 -4.78
CA GLU A 136 1.25 15.34 -4.14
C GLU A 136 2.59 14.94 -4.75
N GLY A 137 2.62 13.80 -5.42
CA GLY A 137 3.81 13.22 -5.99
C GLY A 137 3.72 13.04 -7.50
N GLU A 138 4.58 12.17 -7.99
CA GLU A 138 4.56 11.76 -9.40
C GLU A 138 4.21 10.26 -9.47
N GLY A 139 3.19 9.90 -10.24
CA GLY A 139 2.85 8.49 -10.49
C GLY A 139 4.05 7.68 -11.00
N SER A 140 4.95 8.32 -11.74
CA SER A 140 6.21 7.73 -12.22
C SER A 140 7.20 7.33 -11.10
N ARG A 141 6.96 7.72 -9.85
CA ARG A 141 7.72 7.26 -8.67
C ARG A 141 7.17 5.97 -8.06
N ILE A 142 6.02 5.51 -8.52
CA ILE A 142 5.51 4.18 -8.19
C ILE A 142 6.41 3.17 -8.88
N ARG A 143 6.92 2.20 -8.12
CA ARG A 143 7.86 1.18 -8.61
C ARG A 143 7.42 -0.19 -8.13
N PHE A 144 7.80 -1.20 -8.90
CA PHE A 144 7.71 -2.59 -8.49
C PHE A 144 9.12 -3.14 -8.25
N CYS A 145 9.25 -4.02 -7.27
CA CYS A 145 10.54 -4.60 -6.93
C CYS A 145 11.10 -5.43 -8.08
N ASP A 146 12.35 -5.15 -8.50
CA ASP A 146 13.04 -5.89 -9.55
C ASP A 146 13.43 -7.32 -9.13
N ASN A 147 13.16 -7.72 -7.89
CA ASN A 147 13.30 -9.12 -7.46
C ASN A 147 12.10 -9.92 -7.96
N PRO A 148 12.28 -10.89 -8.90
CA PRO A 148 11.18 -11.63 -9.51
C PRO A 148 10.36 -12.47 -8.52
N ASP A 149 10.93 -12.79 -7.36
CA ASP A 149 10.24 -13.54 -6.31
C ASP A 149 9.44 -12.65 -5.36
N CYS A 150 9.68 -11.32 -5.36
CA CYS A 150 9.07 -10.37 -4.44
C CYS A 150 7.85 -9.67 -5.03
N LEU A 151 8.04 -8.91 -6.10
CA LEU A 151 7.03 -8.14 -6.86
C LEU A 151 6.28 -7.07 -6.05
N TRP A 152 6.77 -6.70 -4.87
CA TRP A 152 6.15 -5.66 -4.04
C TRP A 152 6.18 -4.30 -4.73
N VAL A 153 5.09 -3.56 -4.58
CA VAL A 153 5.00 -2.16 -4.97
C VAL A 153 5.60 -1.27 -3.88
N PHE A 154 6.26 -0.18 -4.28
CA PHE A 154 6.76 0.84 -3.37
C PHE A 154 6.77 2.21 -4.05
N TYR A 155 6.84 3.25 -3.26
CA TYR A 155 7.04 4.61 -3.75
C TYR A 155 8.51 4.99 -3.61
N ASP A 156 9.15 5.39 -4.72
CA ASP A 156 10.55 5.83 -4.73
C ASP A 156 10.64 7.30 -4.29
N ASP A 157 10.87 7.51 -3.01
CA ASP A 157 11.07 8.83 -2.39
C ASP A 157 12.51 9.34 -2.51
N THR A 158 13.40 8.59 -3.16
CA THR A 158 14.79 9.01 -3.36
C THR A 158 14.91 10.17 -4.34
N ARG A 159 15.93 11.01 -4.13
CA ARG A 159 16.21 12.12 -5.04
C ARG A 159 16.56 11.66 -6.46
N SER A 160 17.27 10.54 -6.58
CA SER A 160 17.76 10.01 -7.86
C SER A 160 16.67 9.27 -8.66
N ARG A 161 15.56 8.86 -8.03
CA ARG A 161 14.45 8.10 -8.65
C ARG A 161 14.93 6.80 -9.32
N THR A 162 15.93 6.15 -8.75
CA THR A 162 16.59 4.96 -9.35
C THR A 162 16.46 3.72 -8.49
N LYS A 163 15.65 3.77 -7.43
CA LYS A 163 15.45 2.64 -6.53
C LYS A 163 14.79 1.47 -7.28
N LYS A 164 15.45 0.31 -7.24
CA LYS A 164 15.03 -0.90 -7.97
C LYS A 164 14.37 -1.94 -7.07
N TYR A 165 14.59 -1.87 -5.78
CA TYR A 165 14.14 -2.87 -4.82
C TYR A 165 13.32 -2.20 -3.72
N CYS A 166 12.26 -2.88 -3.28
CA CYS A 166 11.42 -2.38 -2.19
C CYS A 166 12.24 -2.17 -0.89
N ASP A 167 13.24 -3.03 -0.67
CA ASP A 167 14.18 -2.95 0.44
C ASP A 167 15.59 -3.30 -0.04
N ASP A 168 16.55 -2.39 0.20
CA ASP A 168 17.93 -2.56 -0.23
C ASP A 168 18.69 -3.60 0.58
N LYS A 169 18.37 -3.76 1.87
CA LYS A 169 19.00 -4.73 2.76
C LYS A 169 18.50 -6.16 2.53
N MET A 170 17.27 -6.30 2.07
CA MET A 170 16.65 -7.60 1.77
C MET A 170 16.78 -7.93 0.28
N CYS A 171 15.86 -7.46 -0.55
CA CYS A 171 15.84 -7.77 -1.98
C CYS A 171 17.08 -7.26 -2.71
N GLY A 172 17.56 -6.06 -2.40
CA GLY A 172 18.75 -5.49 -3.02
C GLY A 172 20.01 -6.32 -2.80
N ASN A 173 20.28 -6.73 -1.55
CA ASN A 173 21.42 -7.59 -1.24
C ASN A 173 21.31 -8.98 -1.85
N LEU A 174 20.13 -9.61 -1.80
CA LEU A 174 19.89 -10.91 -2.43
C LEU A 174 20.22 -10.87 -3.92
N MET A 175 19.72 -9.86 -4.62
CA MET A 175 19.92 -9.73 -6.07
C MET A 175 21.37 -9.37 -6.44
N LYS A 176 22.11 -8.66 -5.57
CA LYS A 176 23.58 -8.47 -5.74
C LYS A 176 24.31 -9.81 -5.65
N VAL A 177 24.00 -10.64 -4.66
CA VAL A 177 24.60 -11.96 -4.47
C VAL A 177 24.28 -12.90 -5.65
N ARG A 178 23.02 -12.93 -6.10
CA ARG A 178 22.61 -13.75 -7.27
C ARG A 178 23.43 -13.37 -8.52
N ARG A 179 23.50 -12.07 -8.85
CA ARG A 179 24.27 -11.57 -10.00
C ARG A 179 25.76 -11.87 -9.91
N PHE A 180 26.34 -11.80 -8.70
CA PHE A 180 27.75 -12.15 -8.48
C PHE A 180 28.00 -13.64 -8.78
N ARG A 181 27.16 -14.53 -8.25
CA ARG A 181 27.25 -15.99 -8.48
C ARG A 181 27.08 -16.36 -9.95
N GLU A 182 26.16 -15.72 -10.66
CA GLU A 182 25.94 -15.93 -12.11
C GLU A 182 27.18 -15.55 -12.93
N ARG A 183 27.81 -14.42 -12.61
CA ARG A 183 29.06 -14.02 -13.30
C ARG A 183 30.18 -15.02 -13.09
N GLN A 184 30.33 -15.55 -11.87
CA GLN A 184 31.36 -16.57 -11.59
C GLN A 184 31.12 -17.91 -12.29
N LYS A 185 29.88 -18.26 -12.60
CA LYS A 185 29.57 -19.49 -13.35
C LYS A 185 29.85 -19.37 -14.84
N ASN A 186 29.83 -18.14 -15.37
CA ASN A 186 30.01 -17.84 -16.80
C ASN A 186 31.44 -17.39 -17.13
N SER A 187 32.36 -17.37 -16.14
CA SER A 187 33.80 -17.11 -16.26
C SER A 187 34.60 -18.37 -16.10
#